data_e176fd66f677c664e77fa97ac2cef5b2
#
_entry.id   e176fd66f677c664e77fa97ac2cef5b2
#
_cell.length_a   1.000
_cell.length_b   1.000
_cell.length_c   1.000
_cell.angle_alpha   90.00
_cell.angle_beta   90.00
_cell.angle_gamma   90.00
#
_symmetry.space_group_name_H-M   'P 1'
#
loop_
_entity.id
_entity.type
_entity.pdbx_description
1 polymer ?
#
loop_
_entity_poly.entity_id
_entity_poly.type
_entity_poly.pdbx_seq_one_letter_code
_entity_poly.pdbx_strand_id
1 'polypeptide(L)'
;MKPTTRPKPPEPRPAPRAANTTRGSTLFEPSKATSRLDAQGTAARQELNDGWYQWVADNCLRDCAPDSMLATMVQAGLDADEARSAITLMNRSPGLLAARKFQQIQRKLESVLANQQKLWELAPHYEQVEKRSGVSRDEFVERYAIGSRPVVLTDVTRDWPAMRKWSPQYLKEHFGHLEVQIQAERNRDPKFEQNKLAHQRMVRLGDFVDQVTGGGATNDYYMTANNEVLRRPEFAPLLEDIGPLPDFCRRGDLARSVNFWFGPAGTNTPLHHDTLMLLHTQVVGRKRWRFISPLETPHVYNYFGVFSPIDIDHPDLARYPLFRGVKVLDVVVEAGETVFLPLAWWHQVSGLDVSLSVSYTNIDLPNDYEFVDPQIRDW
;
A
#
# COMPACT_ATOMS: atom_id res chain seq x y z
N MET A 1 -7.18 38.62 -17.00
CA MET A 1 -7.68 37.68 -15.97
C MET A 1 -9.08 37.24 -16.37
N LYS A 2 -9.27 35.96 -16.74
CA LYS A 2 -10.61 35.42 -16.99
C LYS A 2 -11.26 35.11 -15.62
N PRO A 3 -12.55 35.34 -15.40
CA PRO A 3 -13.21 35.03 -14.16
C PRO A 3 -13.21 33.51 -13.99
N THR A 4 -12.58 33.05 -12.90
CA THR A 4 -12.63 31.63 -12.49
C THR A 4 -14.04 31.34 -11.96
N THR A 5 -14.82 30.60 -12.75
CA THR A 5 -16.10 30.06 -12.29
C THR A 5 -15.83 29.12 -11.12
N ARG A 6 -16.44 29.37 -9.95
CA ARG A 6 -16.39 28.43 -8.82
C ARG A 6 -16.91 27.06 -9.29
N PRO A 7 -16.21 25.97 -8.98
CA PRO A 7 -16.69 24.64 -9.30
C PRO A 7 -18.05 24.40 -8.63
N LYS A 8 -18.94 23.68 -9.33
CA LYS A 8 -20.23 23.26 -8.79
C LYS A 8 -19.98 22.43 -7.51
N PRO A 9 -20.76 22.63 -6.41
CA PRO A 9 -20.62 21.84 -5.23
C PRO A 9 -20.84 20.34 -5.53
N PRO A 10 -20.15 19.43 -4.84
CA PRO A 10 -20.26 18.00 -5.07
C PRO A 10 -21.67 17.49 -4.76
N GLU A 11 -22.07 16.45 -5.46
CA GLU A 11 -23.33 15.75 -5.14
C GLU A 11 -23.17 14.92 -3.86
N PRO A 12 -24.25 14.77 -3.06
CA PRO A 12 -24.20 13.97 -1.85
C PRO A 12 -23.92 12.50 -2.14
N ARG A 13 -23.30 11.80 -1.19
CA ARG A 13 -23.12 10.35 -1.27
C ARG A 13 -24.48 9.65 -1.29
N PRO A 14 -24.56 8.40 -1.81
CA PRO A 14 -25.78 7.60 -1.71
C PRO A 14 -26.26 7.50 -0.25
N ALA A 15 -27.58 7.42 -0.08
CA ALA A 15 -28.22 7.28 1.22
C ALA A 15 -27.73 6.04 1.98
N PRO A 16 -27.68 6.08 3.34
CA PRO A 16 -27.30 4.91 4.14
C PRO A 16 -28.31 3.76 3.94
N ARG A 17 -27.80 2.53 3.94
CA ARG A 17 -28.65 1.33 3.90
C ARG A 17 -29.44 1.19 5.20
N ALA A 18 -30.69 0.73 5.12
CA ALA A 18 -31.46 0.32 6.28
C ALA A 18 -30.70 -0.77 7.05
N ALA A 19 -30.36 -0.50 8.31
CA ALA A 19 -29.59 -1.40 9.14
C ALA A 19 -30.41 -2.65 9.48
N ASN A 20 -29.91 -3.82 9.07
CA ASN A 20 -30.18 -5.07 9.79
C ASN A 20 -29.20 -5.13 10.96
N THR A 21 -29.74 -5.16 12.17
CA THR A 21 -28.99 -5.25 13.43
C THR A 21 -28.31 -6.61 13.55
N THR A 22 -27.09 -6.72 13.07
CA THR A 22 -26.10 -7.72 13.51
C THR A 22 -24.73 -7.08 13.51
N ARG A 23 -24.12 -7.07 14.70
CA ARG A 23 -22.77 -6.55 14.92
C ARG A 23 -21.76 -7.31 14.05
N GLY A 24 -21.11 -6.62 13.14
CA GLY A 24 -20.02 -7.10 12.31
C GLY A 24 -19.53 -5.97 11.43
N SER A 25 -18.32 -5.49 11.69
CA SER A 25 -17.61 -4.48 10.90
C SER A 25 -17.48 -4.96 9.46
N THR A 26 -18.19 -4.33 8.51
CA THR A 26 -17.96 -4.54 7.08
C THR A 26 -18.06 -3.23 6.31
N LEU A 27 -17.05 -3.00 5.50
CA LEU A 27 -16.87 -1.90 4.56
C LEU A 27 -18.06 -1.76 3.58
N PHE A 28 -18.41 -0.52 3.27
CA PHE A 28 -19.51 -0.13 2.39
C PHE A 28 -19.30 -0.55 0.92
N GLU A 29 -20.13 -1.45 0.40
CA GLU A 29 -20.38 -1.61 -1.03
C GLU A 29 -21.69 -0.89 -1.44
N PRO A 30 -21.76 -0.23 -2.62
CA PRO A 30 -22.98 0.41 -3.09
C PRO A 30 -23.98 -0.64 -3.62
N SER A 31 -25.13 -0.83 -3.01
CA SER A 31 -26.22 -1.60 -3.56
C SER A 31 -27.40 -0.72 -3.98
N LYS A 32 -28.00 -1.10 -5.12
CA LYS A 32 -29.22 -0.53 -5.66
C LYS A 32 -30.35 -0.62 -4.61
N ALA A 33 -30.91 0.53 -4.25
CA ALA A 33 -32.05 0.63 -3.35
C ALA A 33 -33.27 0.00 -4.00
N THR A 34 -33.78 -1.09 -3.41
CA THR A 34 -35.14 -1.55 -3.63
C THR A 34 -36.03 -0.94 -2.55
N SER A 35 -36.95 -0.05 -2.94
CA SER A 35 -37.96 0.51 -2.05
C SER A 35 -38.88 -0.63 -1.53
N ARG A 36 -38.93 -0.80 -0.20
CA ARG A 36 -40.00 -1.61 0.43
C ARG A 36 -41.21 -0.73 0.53
N LEU A 37 -42.31 -1.16 -0.05
CA LEU A 37 -43.64 -0.59 0.14
C LEU A 37 -44.29 -1.22 1.38
N ASP A 38 -45.04 -0.42 2.14
CA ASP A 38 -45.92 -0.94 3.22
C ASP A 38 -47.13 -1.71 2.66
N ALA A 39 -47.91 -2.31 3.52
CA ALA A 39 -49.10 -3.09 3.14
C ALA A 39 -50.17 -2.27 2.40
N GLN A 40 -49.99 -0.95 2.26
CA GLN A 40 -50.90 -0.02 1.58
C GLN A 40 -50.25 0.62 0.33
N GLY A 41 -49.04 0.19 -0.07
CA GLY A 41 -48.36 0.68 -1.27
C GLY A 41 -47.66 2.05 -1.09
N THR A 42 -47.57 2.56 0.12
CA THR A 42 -46.82 3.78 0.47
C THR A 42 -45.40 3.46 0.87
N ALA A 43 -44.43 4.28 0.47
CA ALA A 43 -43.05 4.10 0.89
C ALA A 43 -42.98 4.16 2.43
N ALA A 44 -42.45 3.11 3.07
CA ALA A 44 -42.30 3.07 4.51
C ALA A 44 -41.48 4.29 4.96
N ARG A 45 -42.05 5.10 5.87
CA ARG A 45 -41.39 6.29 6.44
C ARG A 45 -40.12 5.83 7.15
N GLN A 46 -38.97 6.36 6.74
CA GLN A 46 -37.70 6.10 7.43
C GLN A 46 -37.56 7.07 8.61
N GLU A 47 -36.98 6.57 9.70
CA GLU A 47 -36.62 7.40 10.85
C GLU A 47 -35.17 7.85 10.75
N LEU A 48 -34.87 9.06 11.24
CA LEU A 48 -33.53 9.55 11.43
C LEU A 48 -32.81 8.70 12.48
N ASN A 49 -31.73 8.03 12.08
CA ASN A 49 -30.87 7.22 12.93
C ASN A 49 -29.41 7.66 12.83
N ASP A 50 -28.51 7.05 13.59
CA ASP A 50 -27.10 7.36 13.61
C ASP A 50 -26.44 7.29 12.22
N GLY A 51 -26.87 6.35 11.37
CA GLY A 51 -26.37 6.25 9.99
C GLY A 51 -26.72 7.48 9.14
N TRP A 52 -27.93 8.05 9.34
CA TRP A 52 -28.31 9.28 8.68
C TRP A 52 -27.57 10.50 9.22
N TYR A 53 -27.35 10.59 10.54
CA TYR A 53 -26.54 11.66 11.12
C TYR A 53 -25.10 11.61 10.62
N GLN A 54 -24.50 10.42 10.55
CA GLN A 54 -23.16 10.25 9.96
C GLN A 54 -23.14 10.65 8.49
N TRP A 55 -24.15 10.21 7.70
CA TRP A 55 -24.27 10.58 6.30
C TRP A 55 -24.36 12.10 6.10
N VAL A 56 -25.15 12.80 6.92
CA VAL A 56 -25.29 14.27 6.88
C VAL A 56 -23.93 14.91 7.22
N ALA A 57 -23.24 14.44 8.26
CA ALA A 57 -21.94 14.96 8.66
C ALA A 57 -20.91 14.82 7.53
N ASP A 58 -20.80 13.63 6.94
CA ASP A 58 -19.89 13.35 5.83
C ASP A 58 -20.15 14.25 4.62
N ASN A 59 -21.42 14.46 4.26
CA ASN A 59 -21.77 15.31 3.12
C ASN A 59 -21.58 16.80 3.44
N CYS A 60 -21.78 17.23 4.70
CA CYS A 60 -21.43 18.58 5.14
C CYS A 60 -19.93 18.85 5.07
N LEU A 61 -19.07 17.86 5.41
CA LEU A 61 -17.61 17.96 5.28
C LEU A 61 -17.15 18.01 3.81
N ARG A 62 -17.94 17.41 2.92
CA ARG A 62 -17.69 17.47 1.47
C ARG A 62 -18.21 18.75 0.80
N ASP A 63 -18.76 19.68 1.56
CA ASP A 63 -19.39 20.91 1.07
C ASP A 63 -20.54 20.67 0.10
N CYS A 64 -21.29 19.55 0.26
CA CYS A 64 -22.49 19.27 -0.51
C CYS A 64 -23.58 20.32 -0.22
N ALA A 65 -24.31 20.72 -1.27
CA ALA A 65 -25.38 21.69 -1.11
C ALA A 65 -26.50 21.16 -0.20
N PRO A 66 -26.98 21.94 0.80
CA PRO A 66 -28.03 21.51 1.71
C PRO A 66 -29.29 21.01 0.99
N ASP A 67 -29.69 21.68 -0.10
CA ASP A 67 -30.86 21.29 -0.88
C ASP A 67 -30.68 19.94 -1.59
N SER A 68 -29.48 19.61 -2.05
CA SER A 68 -29.16 18.31 -2.65
C SER A 68 -29.19 17.20 -1.59
N MET A 69 -28.72 17.47 -0.39
CA MET A 69 -28.79 16.53 0.74
C MET A 69 -30.26 16.31 1.15
N LEU A 70 -31.04 17.40 1.28
CA LEU A 70 -32.45 17.33 1.60
C LEU A 70 -33.22 16.48 0.57
N ALA A 71 -33.02 16.73 -0.71
CA ALA A 71 -33.64 15.98 -1.79
C ALA A 71 -33.35 14.47 -1.68
N THR A 72 -32.08 14.10 -1.40
CA THR A 72 -31.66 12.69 -1.23
C THR A 72 -32.36 12.04 -0.02
N MET A 73 -32.44 12.76 1.11
CA MET A 73 -33.07 12.26 2.34
C MET A 73 -34.57 12.06 2.14
N VAL A 74 -35.26 13.01 1.52
CA VAL A 74 -36.70 12.91 1.21
C VAL A 74 -36.99 11.79 0.21
N GLN A 75 -36.14 11.65 -0.83
CA GLN A 75 -36.27 10.53 -1.78
C GLN A 75 -36.10 9.16 -1.10
N ALA A 76 -35.30 9.09 -0.03
CA ALA A 76 -35.15 7.89 0.78
C ALA A 76 -36.32 7.65 1.75
N GLY A 77 -37.31 8.52 1.83
CA GLY A 77 -38.50 8.36 2.66
C GLY A 77 -38.45 9.06 4.02
N LEU A 78 -37.46 9.96 4.25
CA LEU A 78 -37.44 10.79 5.47
C LEU A 78 -38.40 11.98 5.36
N ASP A 79 -38.88 12.43 6.50
CA ASP A 79 -39.68 13.65 6.59
C ASP A 79 -38.83 14.89 6.23
N ALA A 80 -39.39 15.79 5.42
CA ALA A 80 -38.67 16.93 4.90
C ALA A 80 -38.24 17.94 5.98
N ASP A 81 -39.04 18.13 7.01
CA ASP A 81 -38.74 19.08 8.07
C ASP A 81 -37.76 18.49 9.09
N GLU A 82 -37.84 17.20 9.37
CA GLU A 82 -36.86 16.46 10.17
C GLU A 82 -35.49 16.46 9.46
N ALA A 83 -35.44 16.15 8.16
CA ALA A 83 -34.25 16.17 7.36
C ALA A 83 -33.58 17.56 7.30
N ARG A 84 -34.36 18.60 7.08
CA ARG A 84 -33.90 19.99 7.08
C ARG A 84 -33.34 20.41 8.43
N SER A 85 -34.00 20.01 9.51
CA SER A 85 -33.58 20.28 10.88
C SER A 85 -32.24 19.56 11.16
N ALA A 86 -32.11 18.30 10.79
CA ALA A 86 -30.87 17.52 10.97
C ALA A 86 -29.68 18.15 10.23
N ILE A 87 -29.86 18.54 8.96
CA ILE A 87 -28.83 19.24 8.18
C ILE A 87 -28.42 20.56 8.84
N THR A 88 -29.40 21.34 9.30
CA THR A 88 -29.17 22.64 9.94
C THR A 88 -28.41 22.50 11.26
N LEU A 89 -28.85 21.58 12.12
CA LEU A 89 -28.21 21.29 13.40
C LEU A 89 -26.80 20.77 13.21
N MET A 90 -26.61 19.84 12.27
CA MET A 90 -25.27 19.29 11.94
C MET A 90 -24.31 20.40 11.52
N ASN A 91 -24.70 21.29 10.62
CA ASN A 91 -23.86 22.40 10.15
C ASN A 91 -23.43 23.38 11.25
N ARG A 92 -24.19 23.44 12.35
CA ARG A 92 -23.89 24.29 13.52
C ARG A 92 -23.26 23.54 14.67
N SER A 93 -23.13 22.20 14.55
CA SER A 93 -22.61 21.38 15.65
C SER A 93 -21.13 21.70 15.93
N PRO A 94 -20.73 21.81 17.21
CA PRO A 94 -19.33 22.04 17.57
C PRO A 94 -18.38 20.98 17.01
N GLY A 95 -18.84 19.72 16.95
CA GLY A 95 -18.06 18.61 16.38
C GLY A 95 -17.76 18.79 14.90
N LEU A 96 -18.75 19.16 14.08
CA LEU A 96 -18.52 19.42 12.66
C LEU A 96 -17.62 20.65 12.45
N LEU A 97 -17.78 21.71 13.25
CA LEU A 97 -16.93 22.89 13.17
C LEU A 97 -15.48 22.57 13.50
N ALA A 98 -15.23 21.69 14.49
CA ALA A 98 -13.90 21.19 14.79
C ALA A 98 -13.34 20.33 13.64
N ALA A 99 -14.13 19.38 13.12
CA ALA A 99 -13.74 18.53 11.98
C ALA A 99 -13.36 19.35 10.74
N ARG A 100 -14.11 20.43 10.44
CA ARG A 100 -13.76 21.37 9.36
C ARG A 100 -12.40 22.03 9.52
N LYS A 101 -11.98 22.35 10.76
CA LYS A 101 -10.63 22.90 11.02
C LYS A 101 -9.55 21.88 10.68
N PHE A 102 -9.71 20.62 11.08
CA PHE A 102 -8.78 19.54 10.71
C PHE A 102 -8.74 19.34 9.19
N GLN A 103 -9.90 19.32 8.54
CA GLN A 103 -9.97 19.22 7.08
C GLN A 103 -9.26 20.39 6.37
N GLN A 104 -9.34 21.62 6.90
CA GLN A 104 -8.60 22.75 6.35
C GLN A 104 -7.08 22.56 6.48
N ILE A 105 -6.60 22.02 7.61
CA ILE A 105 -5.19 21.67 7.79
C ILE A 105 -4.78 20.57 6.80
N GLN A 106 -5.57 19.52 6.68
CA GLN A 106 -5.34 18.45 5.70
C GLN A 106 -5.23 19.00 4.28
N ARG A 107 -6.20 19.79 3.81
CA ARG A 107 -6.19 20.43 2.48
C ARG A 107 -4.96 21.31 2.26
N LYS A 108 -4.49 21.99 3.32
CA LYS A 108 -3.25 22.77 3.25
C LYS A 108 -2.04 21.88 3.04
N LEU A 109 -1.93 20.79 3.79
CA LEU A 109 -0.83 19.81 3.63
C LEU A 109 -0.87 19.16 2.24
N GLU A 110 -2.04 18.73 1.77
CA GLU A 110 -2.23 18.21 0.42
C GLU A 110 -1.77 19.21 -0.66
N SER A 111 -2.09 20.50 -0.48
CA SER A 111 -1.61 21.56 -1.38
C SER A 111 -0.09 21.71 -1.36
N VAL A 112 0.54 21.59 -0.19
CA VAL A 112 2.01 21.60 -0.07
C VAL A 112 2.61 20.41 -0.82
N LEU A 113 2.09 19.20 -0.60
CA LEU A 113 2.56 17.98 -1.28
C LEU A 113 2.41 18.12 -2.80
N ALA A 114 1.25 18.59 -3.28
CA ALA A 114 1.00 18.78 -4.71
C ALA A 114 1.96 19.81 -5.34
N ASN A 115 2.34 20.87 -4.61
CA ASN A 115 3.32 21.83 -5.11
C ASN A 115 4.75 21.26 -5.10
N GLN A 116 5.12 20.48 -4.09
CA GLN A 116 6.39 19.76 -4.07
C GLN A 116 6.48 18.74 -5.20
N GLN A 117 5.40 18.01 -5.48
CA GLN A 117 5.33 17.08 -6.61
C GLN A 117 5.62 17.79 -7.94
N LYS A 118 4.99 18.97 -8.20
CA LYS A 118 5.25 19.77 -9.41
C LYS A 118 6.72 20.22 -9.53
N LEU A 119 7.34 20.57 -8.40
CA LEU A 119 8.77 20.92 -8.39
C LEU A 119 9.64 19.69 -8.64
N TRP A 120 9.27 18.55 -8.07
CA TRP A 120 9.98 17.30 -8.27
C TRP A 120 9.92 16.84 -9.73
N GLU A 121 8.79 17.05 -10.42
CA GLU A 121 8.60 16.77 -11.85
C GLU A 121 9.49 17.62 -12.77
N LEU A 122 10.03 18.74 -12.30
CA LEU A 122 11.00 19.55 -13.04
C LEU A 122 12.43 18.96 -12.99
N ALA A 123 12.68 17.99 -12.10
CA ALA A 123 13.99 17.37 -11.99
C ALA A 123 14.31 16.55 -13.23
N PRO A 124 15.56 16.59 -13.75
CA PRO A 124 15.98 15.72 -14.84
C PRO A 124 15.70 14.24 -14.48
N HIS A 125 15.15 13.50 -15.43
CA HIS A 125 14.87 12.06 -15.26
C HIS A 125 13.92 11.70 -14.10
N TYR A 126 13.02 12.60 -13.70
CA TYR A 126 12.05 12.31 -12.64
C TYR A 126 11.13 11.11 -12.98
N GLU A 127 10.94 10.80 -14.25
CA GLU A 127 10.12 9.69 -14.73
C GLU A 127 10.84 8.32 -14.72
N GLN A 128 12.09 8.27 -14.29
CA GLN A 128 12.92 7.08 -14.40
C GLN A 128 13.54 6.72 -13.06
N VAL A 129 13.61 5.41 -12.80
CA VAL A 129 14.46 4.87 -11.76
C VAL A 129 15.84 4.62 -12.38
N GLU A 130 16.84 5.37 -11.93
CA GLU A 130 18.20 5.26 -12.46
C GLU A 130 18.81 3.90 -12.10
N LYS A 131 19.58 3.31 -13.04
CA LYS A 131 20.50 2.19 -12.76
C LYS A 131 21.92 2.74 -12.70
N ARG A 132 22.60 2.52 -11.56
CA ARG A 132 23.89 3.12 -11.26
C ARG A 132 24.89 2.11 -10.69
N SER A 133 26.14 2.31 -11.00
CA SER A 133 27.28 1.62 -10.39
C SER A 133 28.27 2.64 -9.79
N GLY A 134 29.07 2.22 -8.83
CA GLY A 134 30.08 3.05 -8.20
C GLY A 134 29.52 4.24 -7.40
N VAL A 135 28.33 4.10 -6.85
CA VAL A 135 27.69 5.14 -6.03
C VAL A 135 28.43 5.21 -4.69
N SER A 136 29.05 6.36 -4.41
CA SER A 136 29.71 6.60 -3.12
C SER A 136 28.68 6.80 -2.00
N ARG A 137 29.14 6.67 -0.73
CA ARG A 137 28.31 6.96 0.44
C ARG A 137 27.71 8.38 0.38
N ASP A 138 28.51 9.38 0.05
CA ASP A 138 28.05 10.76 0.01
C ASP A 138 27.00 10.96 -1.09
N GLU A 139 27.24 10.43 -2.30
CA GLU A 139 26.26 10.48 -3.39
C GLU A 139 24.97 9.73 -3.00
N PHE A 140 25.08 8.57 -2.36
CA PHE A 140 23.90 7.82 -1.89
C PHE A 140 23.09 8.64 -0.90
N VAL A 141 23.76 9.22 0.09
CA VAL A 141 23.09 10.01 1.14
C VAL A 141 22.41 11.24 0.55
N GLU A 142 23.15 12.05 -0.21
CA GLU A 142 22.63 13.33 -0.70
C GLU A 142 21.57 13.16 -1.78
N ARG A 143 21.86 12.32 -2.77
CA ARG A 143 21.02 12.22 -3.97
C ARG A 143 19.81 11.28 -3.79
N TYR A 144 20.00 10.17 -3.11
CA TYR A 144 19.00 9.12 -3.04
C TYR A 144 18.28 9.08 -1.69
N ALA A 145 18.99 9.06 -0.57
CA ALA A 145 18.35 8.99 0.74
C ALA A 145 17.67 10.33 1.11
N ILE A 146 18.44 11.43 1.19
CA ILE A 146 17.90 12.77 1.49
C ILE A 146 17.07 13.29 0.32
N GLY A 147 17.55 13.09 -0.91
CA GLY A 147 16.83 13.46 -2.13
C GLY A 147 15.55 12.63 -2.36
N SER A 148 15.31 11.62 -1.51
CA SER A 148 14.15 10.72 -1.56
C SER A 148 13.87 10.18 -2.97
N ARG A 149 14.89 9.53 -3.59
CA ARG A 149 14.79 8.99 -4.95
C ARG A 149 15.15 7.51 -4.98
N PRO A 150 14.27 6.64 -5.53
CA PRO A 150 14.62 5.25 -5.74
C PRO A 150 15.75 5.13 -6.77
N VAL A 151 16.63 4.16 -6.58
CA VAL A 151 17.74 3.85 -7.50
C VAL A 151 17.99 2.34 -7.52
N VAL A 152 18.44 1.83 -8.65
CA VAL A 152 18.97 0.47 -8.77
C VAL A 152 20.49 0.52 -8.82
N LEU A 153 21.13 -0.11 -7.84
CA LEU A 153 22.58 -0.26 -7.75
C LEU A 153 22.98 -1.57 -8.40
N THR A 154 23.91 -1.50 -9.36
CA THR A 154 24.22 -2.65 -10.24
C THR A 154 25.50 -3.40 -9.85
N ASP A 155 26.20 -2.97 -8.80
CA ASP A 155 27.48 -3.52 -8.40
C ASP A 155 27.58 -3.95 -6.93
N VAL A 156 26.50 -3.82 -6.16
CA VAL A 156 26.44 -4.20 -4.73
C VAL A 156 26.79 -5.67 -4.51
N THR A 157 26.33 -6.54 -5.43
CA THR A 157 26.45 -8.00 -5.28
C THR A 157 27.69 -8.60 -5.92
N ARG A 158 28.58 -7.79 -6.46
CA ARG A 158 29.74 -8.25 -7.25
C ARG A 158 30.52 -9.38 -6.55
N ASP A 159 30.73 -9.23 -5.26
CA ASP A 159 31.53 -10.16 -4.45
C ASP A 159 30.69 -11.08 -3.55
N TRP A 160 29.37 -11.07 -3.70
CA TRP A 160 28.53 -11.91 -2.88
C TRP A 160 28.62 -13.39 -3.28
N PRO A 161 28.97 -14.29 -2.34
CA PRO A 161 28.92 -15.74 -2.60
C PRO A 161 27.54 -16.22 -3.04
N ALA A 162 26.47 -15.59 -2.55
CA ALA A 162 25.07 -15.87 -2.93
C ALA A 162 24.87 -15.90 -4.44
N MET A 163 25.49 -14.99 -5.20
CA MET A 163 25.34 -14.91 -6.66
C MET A 163 25.83 -16.14 -7.42
N ARG A 164 26.73 -16.93 -6.82
CA ARG A 164 27.29 -18.16 -7.41
C ARG A 164 26.67 -19.43 -6.84
N LYS A 165 26.20 -19.36 -5.59
CA LYS A 165 25.73 -20.53 -4.86
C LYS A 165 24.21 -20.70 -4.90
N TRP A 166 23.48 -19.59 -4.77
CA TRP A 166 22.05 -19.69 -4.55
C TRP A 166 21.30 -20.06 -5.82
N SER A 167 20.48 -21.06 -5.69
CA SER A 167 19.50 -21.51 -6.67
C SER A 167 18.39 -22.25 -5.91
N PRO A 168 17.20 -22.46 -6.49
CA PRO A 168 16.19 -23.34 -5.88
C PRO A 168 16.77 -24.72 -5.56
N GLN A 169 17.57 -25.28 -6.44
CA GLN A 169 18.19 -26.59 -6.24
C GLN A 169 19.16 -26.58 -5.04
N TYR A 170 20.01 -25.55 -4.92
CA TYR A 170 20.90 -25.38 -3.77
C TYR A 170 20.12 -25.33 -2.44
N LEU A 171 19.03 -24.59 -2.39
CA LEU A 171 18.16 -24.53 -1.21
C LEU A 171 17.59 -25.91 -0.86
N LYS A 172 17.13 -26.66 -1.86
CA LYS A 172 16.58 -27.99 -1.66
C LYS A 172 17.63 -28.97 -1.13
N GLU A 173 18.83 -28.99 -1.70
CA GLU A 173 19.89 -29.91 -1.33
C GLU A 173 20.43 -29.66 0.09
N HIS A 174 20.61 -28.40 0.49
CA HIS A 174 21.27 -28.07 1.74
C HIS A 174 20.28 -27.83 2.90
N PHE A 175 19.09 -27.31 2.61
CA PHE A 175 18.13 -26.87 3.62
C PHE A 175 16.74 -27.48 3.44
N GLY A 176 16.54 -28.35 2.45
CA GLY A 176 15.23 -28.92 2.10
C GLY A 176 14.53 -29.70 3.21
N HIS A 177 15.29 -30.22 4.17
CA HIS A 177 14.75 -30.93 5.34
C HIS A 177 14.20 -30.02 6.43
N LEU A 178 14.47 -28.71 6.36
CA LEU A 178 14.04 -27.72 7.35
C LEU A 178 12.63 -27.20 7.03
N GLU A 179 11.88 -26.91 8.08
CA GLU A 179 10.57 -26.25 7.93
C GLU A 179 10.73 -24.74 7.84
N VAL A 180 9.93 -24.14 6.96
CA VAL A 180 9.89 -22.70 6.72
C VAL A 180 8.44 -22.21 6.69
N GLN A 181 8.26 -20.93 7.06
CA GLN A 181 6.96 -20.29 6.97
C GLN A 181 6.76 -19.69 5.57
N ILE A 182 5.62 -19.99 4.97
CA ILE A 182 5.15 -19.39 3.72
C ILE A 182 3.77 -18.79 3.94
N GLN A 183 3.33 -17.95 2.99
CA GLN A 183 1.92 -17.66 2.77
C GLN A 183 1.37 -18.57 1.68
N ALA A 184 0.18 -19.12 1.88
CA ALA A 184 -0.51 -19.98 0.92
C ALA A 184 -1.99 -19.58 0.79
N GLU A 185 -2.65 -20.03 -0.28
CA GLU A 185 -4.06 -19.73 -0.58
C GLU A 185 -4.33 -18.23 -0.79
N ARG A 186 -3.32 -17.47 -1.22
CA ARG A 186 -3.42 -16.01 -1.38
C ARG A 186 -4.43 -15.60 -2.45
N ASN A 187 -4.61 -16.40 -3.49
CA ASN A 187 -5.55 -16.12 -4.58
C ASN A 187 -7.03 -16.13 -4.14
N ARG A 188 -7.34 -16.71 -2.98
CA ARG A 188 -8.71 -16.78 -2.44
C ARG A 188 -9.13 -15.52 -1.68
N ASP A 189 -8.17 -14.67 -1.34
CA ASP A 189 -8.41 -13.48 -0.53
C ASP A 189 -7.78 -12.24 -1.19
N PRO A 190 -8.57 -11.29 -1.71
CA PRO A 190 -8.04 -10.06 -2.28
C PRO A 190 -7.30 -9.18 -1.27
N LYS A 191 -7.42 -9.47 0.05
CA LYS A 191 -6.73 -8.79 1.15
C LYS A 191 -5.67 -9.67 1.81
N PHE A 192 -5.06 -10.58 1.07
CA PHE A 192 -4.11 -11.56 1.62
C PHE A 192 -2.95 -10.94 2.40
N GLU A 193 -2.46 -9.75 2.03
CA GLU A 193 -1.40 -9.07 2.79
C GLU A 193 -1.91 -8.49 4.11
N GLN A 194 -3.12 -7.94 4.16
CA GLN A 194 -3.74 -7.49 5.41
C GLN A 194 -4.06 -8.68 6.32
N ASN A 195 -4.48 -9.80 5.73
CA ASN A 195 -4.86 -11.03 6.43
C ASN A 195 -3.72 -12.06 6.50
N LYS A 196 -2.47 -11.63 6.35
CA LYS A 196 -1.31 -12.53 6.20
C LYS A 196 -1.20 -13.63 7.26
N LEU A 197 -1.66 -13.39 8.48
CA LEU A 197 -1.65 -14.40 9.55
C LEU A 197 -2.56 -15.60 9.23
N ALA A 198 -3.69 -15.39 8.55
CA ALA A 198 -4.59 -16.46 8.13
C ALA A 198 -3.98 -17.33 7.01
N HIS A 199 -3.05 -16.77 6.25
CA HIS A 199 -2.38 -17.42 5.13
C HIS A 199 -1.08 -18.11 5.51
N GLN A 200 -0.59 -17.98 6.74
CA GLN A 200 0.66 -18.62 7.18
C GLN A 200 0.55 -20.13 7.22
N ARG A 201 1.54 -20.81 6.67
CA ARG A 201 1.69 -22.28 6.71
C ARG A 201 3.16 -22.61 6.92
N MET A 202 3.40 -23.65 7.73
CA MET A 202 4.72 -24.28 7.87
C MET A 202 4.83 -25.42 6.87
N VAL A 203 5.89 -25.44 6.08
CA VAL A 203 6.16 -26.46 5.07
C VAL A 203 7.63 -26.84 5.06
N ARG A 204 7.98 -28.04 4.59
CA ARG A 204 9.39 -28.36 4.33
C ARG A 204 9.89 -27.53 3.14
N LEU A 205 11.07 -26.95 3.29
CA LEU A 205 11.65 -26.11 2.23
C LEU A 205 11.83 -26.88 0.93
N GLY A 206 12.22 -28.17 1.00
CA GLY A 206 12.36 -29.01 -0.18
C GLY A 206 11.06 -29.16 -0.97
N ASP A 207 9.94 -29.43 -0.28
CA ASP A 207 8.62 -29.54 -0.88
C ASP A 207 8.17 -28.21 -1.49
N PHE A 208 8.48 -27.11 -0.80
CA PHE A 208 8.19 -25.77 -1.31
C PHE A 208 9.03 -25.41 -2.55
N VAL A 209 10.31 -25.81 -2.59
CA VAL A 209 11.14 -25.65 -3.78
C VAL A 209 10.53 -26.38 -4.99
N ASP A 210 10.08 -27.64 -4.79
CA ASP A 210 9.44 -28.42 -5.86
C ASP A 210 8.15 -27.76 -6.34
N GLN A 211 7.35 -27.26 -5.41
CA GLN A 211 6.13 -26.53 -5.73
C GLN A 211 6.40 -25.25 -6.53
N VAL A 212 7.41 -24.46 -6.14
CA VAL A 212 7.79 -23.21 -6.81
C VAL A 212 8.34 -23.46 -8.21
N THR A 213 9.17 -24.49 -8.37
CA THR A 213 9.84 -24.78 -9.66
C THR A 213 8.96 -25.55 -10.62
N GLY A 214 8.04 -26.37 -10.13
CA GLY A 214 7.13 -27.19 -10.93
C GLY A 214 5.74 -26.60 -11.16
N GLY A 215 5.30 -25.63 -10.34
CA GLY A 215 3.92 -25.15 -10.29
C GLY A 215 3.53 -24.07 -11.29
N GLY A 216 4.46 -23.51 -12.05
CA GLY A 216 4.20 -22.38 -12.98
C GLY A 216 3.98 -21.05 -12.29
N ALA A 217 3.48 -20.05 -13.05
CA ALA A 217 3.25 -18.71 -12.57
C ALA A 217 1.99 -18.62 -11.70
N THR A 218 2.14 -18.11 -10.47
CA THR A 218 1.01 -17.97 -9.54
C THR A 218 1.34 -16.98 -8.42
N ASN A 219 0.29 -16.37 -7.84
CA ASN A 219 0.40 -15.61 -6.59
C ASN A 219 -0.08 -16.40 -5.37
N ASP A 220 -0.44 -17.67 -5.52
CA ASP A 220 -1.12 -18.44 -4.48
C ASP A 220 -0.24 -18.82 -3.29
N TYR A 221 1.07 -18.90 -3.49
CA TYR A 221 2.04 -19.19 -2.43
C TYR A 221 3.33 -18.39 -2.59
N TYR A 222 3.87 -17.91 -1.47
CA TYR A 222 5.05 -17.06 -1.44
C TYR A 222 5.70 -17.04 -0.07
N MET A 223 7.02 -17.15 -0.01
CA MET A 223 7.80 -16.84 1.18
C MET A 223 8.10 -15.35 1.19
N THR A 224 7.38 -14.62 2.05
CA THR A 224 7.43 -13.15 2.16
C THR A 224 8.31 -12.72 3.33
N ALA A 225 8.46 -11.41 3.52
CA ALA A 225 9.11 -10.83 4.70
C ALA A 225 8.55 -11.39 6.02
N ASN A 226 9.35 -11.27 7.07
CA ASN A 226 9.03 -11.72 8.44
C ASN A 226 8.89 -13.25 8.59
N ASN A 227 9.52 -14.03 7.72
CA ASN A 227 9.58 -15.49 7.83
C ASN A 227 10.71 -15.98 8.78
N GLU A 228 11.55 -15.04 9.25
CA GLU A 228 12.65 -15.26 10.21
C GLU A 228 13.71 -16.30 9.78
N VAL A 229 13.70 -16.76 8.54
CA VAL A 229 14.60 -17.81 8.02
C VAL A 229 16.07 -17.47 8.32
N LEU A 230 16.53 -16.27 7.95
CA LEU A 230 17.93 -15.88 8.11
C LEU A 230 18.35 -15.56 9.56
N ARG A 231 17.40 -15.59 10.52
CA ARG A 231 17.70 -15.47 11.96
C ARG A 231 17.99 -16.83 12.62
N ARG A 232 17.62 -17.89 11.95
CA ARG A 232 17.78 -19.25 12.48
C ARG A 232 19.17 -19.77 12.23
N PRO A 233 19.84 -20.39 13.25
CA PRO A 233 21.22 -20.89 13.12
C PRO A 233 21.42 -21.87 11.96
N GLU A 234 20.39 -22.67 11.64
CA GLU A 234 20.45 -23.66 10.57
C GLU A 234 20.65 -23.01 9.17
N PHE A 235 20.25 -21.75 9.03
CA PHE A 235 20.40 -20.96 7.80
C PHE A 235 21.59 -19.98 7.84
N ALA A 236 22.46 -20.06 8.86
CA ALA A 236 23.64 -19.21 8.97
C ALA A 236 24.51 -19.19 7.69
N PRO A 237 24.71 -20.32 6.95
CA PRO A 237 25.46 -20.29 5.70
C PRO A 237 24.85 -19.36 4.62
N LEU A 238 23.51 -19.21 4.61
CA LEU A 238 22.87 -18.25 3.69
C LEU A 238 23.15 -16.80 4.10
N LEU A 239 23.19 -16.52 5.40
CA LEU A 239 23.50 -15.19 5.90
C LEU A 239 24.96 -14.81 5.60
N GLU A 240 25.89 -15.77 5.71
CA GLU A 240 27.31 -15.58 5.39
C GLU A 240 27.57 -15.33 3.90
N ASP A 241 26.66 -15.78 3.04
CA ASP A 241 26.73 -15.57 1.60
C ASP A 241 26.29 -14.16 1.16
N ILE A 242 25.72 -13.35 2.08
CA ILE A 242 25.31 -11.98 1.85
C ILE A 242 26.41 -11.01 2.25
N GLY A 243 27.05 -10.38 1.30
CA GLY A 243 28.09 -9.37 1.54
C GLY A 243 29.34 -9.57 0.70
N PRO A 244 30.23 -8.57 0.68
CA PRO A 244 30.18 -7.35 1.52
C PRO A 244 29.00 -6.42 1.21
N LEU A 245 28.53 -5.73 2.24
CA LEU A 245 27.50 -4.70 2.09
C LEU A 245 28.13 -3.33 1.73
N PRO A 246 27.38 -2.41 1.09
CA PRO A 246 27.83 -1.05 0.86
C PRO A 246 28.25 -0.33 2.15
N ASP A 247 29.13 0.65 2.05
CA ASP A 247 29.68 1.42 3.17
C ASP A 247 28.66 2.33 3.87
N PHE A 248 27.51 2.56 3.23
CA PHE A 248 26.35 3.23 3.84
C PHE A 248 25.42 2.28 4.60
N CYS A 249 25.79 1.00 4.74
CA CYS A 249 25.10 0.04 5.60
C CYS A 249 25.87 -0.20 6.88
N ARG A 250 25.15 -0.34 8.00
CA ARG A 250 25.76 -0.73 9.28
C ARG A 250 26.31 -2.16 9.19
N ARG A 251 27.54 -2.35 9.65
CA ARG A 251 28.18 -3.67 9.70
C ARG A 251 27.72 -4.57 10.85
N GLY A 252 26.76 -4.09 11.65
CA GLY A 252 26.21 -4.83 12.80
C GLY A 252 25.22 -5.91 12.38
N ASP A 253 24.40 -6.34 13.30
CA ASP A 253 23.49 -7.45 13.24
C ASP A 253 22.59 -7.52 11.97
N LEU A 254 23.17 -8.01 10.86
CA LEU A 254 22.43 -8.19 9.60
C LEU A 254 21.25 -9.15 9.78
N ALA A 255 21.40 -10.19 10.61
CA ALA A 255 20.35 -11.18 10.81
C ALA A 255 19.03 -10.56 11.31
N ARG A 256 19.08 -9.46 12.07
CA ARG A 256 17.87 -8.78 12.56
C ARG A 256 17.21 -7.87 11.55
N SER A 257 17.95 -7.44 10.53
CA SER A 257 17.51 -6.44 9.56
C SER A 257 17.23 -7.02 8.17
N VAL A 258 17.53 -8.31 7.96
CA VAL A 258 17.38 -8.96 6.66
C VAL A 258 16.14 -9.85 6.61
N ASN A 259 15.45 -9.81 5.47
CA ASN A 259 14.35 -10.72 5.15
C ASN A 259 14.68 -11.51 3.89
N PHE A 260 14.30 -12.78 3.88
CA PHE A 260 14.47 -13.70 2.77
C PHE A 260 13.17 -13.87 2.00
N TRP A 261 13.25 -13.84 0.67
CA TRP A 261 12.08 -13.93 -0.21
C TRP A 261 12.32 -15.03 -1.23
N PHE A 262 11.35 -15.93 -1.38
CA PHE A 262 11.39 -16.99 -2.37
C PHE A 262 10.00 -17.34 -2.88
N GLY A 263 9.84 -17.39 -4.20
CA GLY A 263 8.55 -17.76 -4.81
C GLY A 263 8.58 -17.87 -6.32
N PRO A 264 7.44 -18.29 -6.90
CA PRO A 264 7.29 -18.47 -8.34
C PRO A 264 7.17 -17.13 -9.08
N ALA A 265 7.21 -17.20 -10.41
CA ALA A 265 6.69 -16.14 -11.25
C ALA A 265 5.22 -15.86 -10.91
N GLY A 266 4.76 -14.61 -11.13
CA GLY A 266 3.38 -14.22 -10.86
C GLY A 266 3.08 -13.83 -9.42
N THR A 267 4.04 -13.93 -8.49
CA THR A 267 3.88 -13.35 -7.14
C THR A 267 3.67 -11.85 -7.24
N ASN A 268 2.78 -11.32 -6.41
CA ASN A 268 2.49 -9.89 -6.34
C ASN A 268 2.43 -9.42 -4.89
N THR A 269 3.16 -8.37 -4.57
CA THR A 269 2.99 -7.59 -3.35
C THR A 269 2.21 -6.33 -3.73
N PRO A 270 0.95 -6.15 -3.28
CA PRO A 270 0.09 -5.06 -3.72
C PRO A 270 0.64 -3.69 -3.32
N LEU A 271 0.07 -2.63 -3.89
CA LEU A 271 0.53 -1.27 -3.65
C LEU A 271 0.50 -0.92 -2.16
N HIS A 272 1.67 -0.63 -1.61
CA HIS A 272 1.87 -0.25 -0.22
C HIS A 272 3.10 0.66 -0.10
N HIS A 273 3.32 1.23 1.07
CA HIS A 273 4.57 1.88 1.44
C HIS A 273 5.17 1.23 2.68
N ASP A 274 6.48 1.28 2.80
CA ASP A 274 7.17 0.87 4.02
C ASP A 274 7.40 2.05 4.97
N THR A 275 7.53 1.74 6.25
CA THR A 275 7.85 2.72 7.30
C THR A 275 9.35 2.88 7.52
N LEU A 276 10.16 2.23 6.71
CA LEU A 276 11.61 2.22 6.76
C LEU A 276 12.16 2.33 5.34
N MET A 277 13.36 2.89 5.21
CA MET A 277 14.16 2.74 4.00
C MET A 277 14.73 1.33 3.95
N LEU A 278 14.80 0.74 2.77
CA LEU A 278 15.39 -0.57 2.59
C LEU A 278 16.16 -0.70 1.28
N LEU A 279 17.02 -1.68 1.27
CA LEU A 279 17.67 -2.22 0.06
C LEU A 279 17.05 -3.59 -0.23
N HIS A 280 16.73 -3.86 -1.50
CA HIS A 280 16.23 -5.16 -1.93
C HIS A 280 17.11 -5.69 -3.05
N THR A 281 17.84 -6.75 -2.76
CA THR A 281 18.78 -7.38 -3.69
C THR A 281 18.15 -8.59 -4.34
N GLN A 282 18.13 -8.60 -5.66
CA GLN A 282 17.68 -9.71 -6.47
C GLN A 282 18.84 -10.68 -6.71
N VAL A 283 18.74 -11.92 -6.23
CA VAL A 283 19.80 -12.93 -6.38
C VAL A 283 19.52 -13.87 -7.55
N VAL A 284 18.28 -14.33 -7.69
CA VAL A 284 17.84 -15.22 -8.79
C VAL A 284 16.54 -14.70 -9.38
N GLY A 285 16.43 -14.72 -10.69
CA GLY A 285 15.24 -14.26 -11.42
C GLY A 285 15.10 -12.74 -11.43
N ARG A 286 13.94 -12.26 -11.82
CA ARG A 286 13.65 -10.83 -12.01
C ARG A 286 12.37 -10.44 -11.29
N LYS A 287 12.32 -9.18 -10.84
CA LYS A 287 11.11 -8.56 -10.31
C LYS A 287 10.86 -7.21 -10.98
N ARG A 288 9.60 -6.93 -11.27
CA ARG A 288 9.15 -5.61 -11.70
C ARG A 288 8.74 -4.80 -10.49
N TRP A 289 9.33 -3.64 -10.33
CA TRP A 289 9.03 -2.66 -9.30
C TRP A 289 8.35 -1.46 -9.91
N ARG A 290 7.26 -1.04 -9.32
CA ARG A 290 6.54 0.17 -9.68
C ARG A 290 6.46 1.07 -8.46
N PHE A 291 6.85 2.33 -8.63
CA PHE A 291 6.97 3.29 -7.56
C PHE A 291 6.05 4.48 -7.80
N ILE A 292 5.49 5.01 -6.71
CA ILE A 292 4.76 6.26 -6.69
C ILE A 292 5.35 7.12 -5.57
N SER A 293 5.60 8.39 -5.88
CA SER A 293 6.16 9.34 -4.92
C SER A 293 5.29 9.45 -3.66
N PRO A 294 5.87 9.56 -2.45
CA PRO A 294 5.11 9.82 -1.24
C PRO A 294 4.32 11.14 -1.29
N LEU A 295 4.69 12.06 -2.20
CA LEU A 295 3.95 13.29 -2.45
C LEU A 295 2.56 13.03 -3.06
N GLU A 296 2.35 11.86 -3.66
CA GLU A 296 1.08 11.41 -4.23
C GLU A 296 0.18 10.65 -3.21
N THR A 297 0.58 10.57 -1.95
CA THR A 297 -0.19 9.87 -0.90
C THR A 297 -1.68 10.27 -0.87
N PRO A 298 -2.09 11.52 -1.05
CA PRO A 298 -3.50 11.88 -1.11
C PRO A 298 -4.29 11.25 -2.27
N HIS A 299 -3.60 10.79 -3.32
CA HIS A 299 -4.19 10.27 -4.55
C HIS A 299 -4.23 8.74 -4.63
N VAL A 300 -3.57 8.04 -3.71
CA VAL A 300 -3.50 6.56 -3.70
C VAL A 300 -4.50 5.90 -2.75
N TYR A 301 -5.41 6.67 -2.14
CA TYR A 301 -6.51 6.16 -1.29
C TYR A 301 -6.04 5.26 -0.15
N ASN A 302 -5.03 5.71 0.57
CA ASN A 302 -4.51 4.98 1.72
C ASN A 302 -5.50 5.04 2.90
N TYR A 303 -6.30 3.99 3.05
CA TYR A 303 -7.29 3.87 4.13
C TYR A 303 -6.96 2.77 5.15
N PHE A 304 -5.92 1.99 4.90
CA PHE A 304 -5.53 0.85 5.70
C PHE A 304 -4.03 0.82 5.95
N GLY A 305 -3.61 1.42 7.06
CA GLY A 305 -2.21 1.38 7.46
C GLY A 305 -1.28 1.77 6.32
N VAL A 306 -0.50 0.81 5.84
CA VAL A 306 0.47 1.02 4.75
C VAL A 306 -0.07 0.67 3.35
N PHE A 307 -1.30 0.19 3.22
CA PHE A 307 -1.82 -0.32 1.95
C PHE A 307 -2.69 0.67 1.19
N SER A 308 -2.69 0.55 -0.13
CA SER A 308 -3.62 1.20 -1.05
C SER A 308 -4.53 0.15 -1.69
N PRO A 309 -5.81 0.47 -1.95
CA PRO A 309 -6.72 -0.42 -2.66
C PRO A 309 -6.51 -0.40 -4.19
N ILE A 310 -5.54 0.36 -4.68
CA ILE A 310 -5.28 0.53 -6.11
C ILE A 310 -4.49 -0.68 -6.63
N ASP A 311 -5.01 -1.32 -7.67
CA ASP A 311 -4.22 -2.17 -8.55
C ASP A 311 -3.63 -1.31 -9.66
N ILE A 312 -2.30 -1.16 -9.68
CA ILE A 312 -1.62 -0.33 -10.68
C ILE A 312 -1.78 -0.89 -12.10
N ASP A 313 -1.92 -2.22 -12.25
CA ASP A 313 -2.08 -2.85 -13.55
C ASP A 313 -3.47 -2.60 -14.15
N HIS A 314 -4.50 -2.54 -13.30
CA HIS A 314 -5.90 -2.40 -13.70
C HIS A 314 -6.63 -1.39 -12.79
N PRO A 315 -6.24 -0.10 -12.80
CA PRO A 315 -6.80 0.88 -11.88
C PRO A 315 -8.28 1.18 -12.21
N ASP A 316 -9.17 0.98 -11.24
CA ASP A 316 -10.58 1.37 -11.35
C ASP A 316 -10.72 2.90 -11.16
N LEU A 317 -10.53 3.65 -12.24
CA LEU A 317 -10.60 5.11 -12.24
C LEU A 317 -12.02 5.66 -12.04
N ALA A 318 -13.06 4.84 -12.15
CA ALA A 318 -14.41 5.23 -11.79
C ALA A 318 -14.58 5.25 -10.26
N ARG A 319 -14.03 4.24 -9.58
CA ARG A 319 -14.02 4.14 -8.13
C ARG A 319 -12.96 5.05 -7.48
N TYR A 320 -11.81 5.19 -8.12
CA TYR A 320 -10.64 5.92 -7.61
C TYR A 320 -10.19 7.05 -8.54
N PRO A 321 -11.03 8.08 -8.77
CA PRO A 321 -10.79 9.11 -9.78
C PRO A 321 -9.53 9.98 -9.51
N LEU A 322 -9.08 10.13 -8.26
CA LEU A 322 -7.89 10.90 -7.92
C LEU A 322 -6.60 10.24 -8.43
N PHE A 323 -6.63 8.93 -8.67
CA PHE A 323 -5.47 8.19 -9.19
C PHE A 323 -5.16 8.50 -10.66
N ARG A 324 -6.07 9.13 -11.41
CA ARG A 324 -5.95 9.35 -12.87
C ARG A 324 -4.67 10.08 -13.29
N GLY A 325 -4.15 10.97 -12.47
CA GLY A 325 -2.96 11.78 -12.78
C GLY A 325 -1.68 11.32 -12.08
N VAL A 326 -1.76 10.26 -11.31
CA VAL A 326 -0.63 9.76 -10.52
C VAL A 326 0.46 9.21 -11.43
N LYS A 327 1.69 9.67 -11.23
CA LYS A 327 2.85 9.19 -11.95
C LYS A 327 3.40 7.92 -11.34
N VAL A 328 3.54 6.89 -12.16
CA VAL A 328 4.13 5.61 -11.78
C VAL A 328 5.49 5.46 -12.44
N LEU A 329 6.53 5.27 -11.65
CA LEU A 329 7.86 4.88 -12.13
C LEU A 329 7.91 3.36 -12.22
N ASP A 330 8.55 2.83 -13.26
CA ASP A 330 8.59 1.39 -13.55
C ASP A 330 10.03 0.95 -13.83
N VAL A 331 10.47 -0.12 -13.17
CA VAL A 331 11.78 -0.69 -13.41
C VAL A 331 11.78 -2.20 -13.19
N VAL A 332 12.48 -2.94 -14.03
CA VAL A 332 12.80 -4.34 -13.81
C VAL A 332 14.14 -4.43 -13.10
N VAL A 333 14.16 -5.11 -11.95
CA VAL A 333 15.37 -5.42 -11.17
C VAL A 333 15.80 -6.83 -11.55
N GLU A 334 16.99 -6.93 -12.13
CA GLU A 334 17.62 -8.16 -12.63
C GLU A 334 18.40 -8.86 -11.51
N ALA A 335 18.73 -10.14 -11.72
CA ALA A 335 19.66 -10.84 -10.84
C ALA A 335 21.01 -10.10 -10.74
N GLY A 336 21.48 -9.88 -9.53
CA GLY A 336 22.69 -9.11 -9.23
C GLY A 336 22.44 -7.63 -8.93
N GLU A 337 21.25 -7.12 -9.18
CA GLU A 337 20.90 -5.73 -8.92
C GLU A 337 20.26 -5.56 -7.54
N THR A 338 20.47 -4.39 -6.97
CA THR A 338 19.90 -3.98 -5.67
C THR A 338 19.11 -2.70 -5.84
N VAL A 339 17.83 -2.72 -5.57
CA VAL A 339 17.00 -1.52 -5.55
C VAL A 339 16.99 -0.88 -4.16
N PHE A 340 17.20 0.42 -4.10
CA PHE A 340 16.95 1.23 -2.91
C PHE A 340 15.53 1.77 -2.93
N LEU A 341 14.79 1.49 -1.86
CA LEU A 341 13.47 2.04 -1.59
C LEU A 341 13.61 3.16 -0.55
N PRO A 342 13.38 4.42 -0.92
CA PRO A 342 13.39 5.51 0.04
C PRO A 342 12.17 5.45 0.97
N LEU A 343 12.22 6.19 2.07
CA LEU A 343 11.16 6.28 3.07
C LEU A 343 9.81 6.66 2.44
N ALA A 344 8.78 5.93 2.81
CA ALA A 344 7.38 6.18 2.46
C ALA A 344 7.05 6.15 0.94
N TRP A 345 7.95 5.68 0.09
CA TRP A 345 7.63 5.47 -1.31
C TRP A 345 6.62 4.34 -1.48
N TRP A 346 5.52 4.66 -2.14
CA TRP A 346 4.55 3.67 -2.56
C TRP A 346 5.14 2.74 -3.60
N HIS A 347 4.93 1.45 -3.44
CA HIS A 347 5.45 0.48 -4.40
C HIS A 347 4.57 -0.77 -4.51
N GLN A 348 4.58 -1.34 -5.70
CA GLN A 348 4.02 -2.65 -6.02
C GLN A 348 5.10 -3.49 -6.67
N VAL A 349 5.23 -4.76 -6.26
CA VAL A 349 6.28 -5.64 -6.74
C VAL A 349 5.70 -6.91 -7.31
N SER A 350 6.08 -7.25 -8.56
CA SER A 350 5.63 -8.46 -9.24
C SER A 350 6.83 -9.35 -9.61
N GLY A 351 6.76 -10.62 -9.27
CA GLY A 351 7.74 -11.63 -9.69
C GLY A 351 7.56 -11.99 -11.16
N LEU A 352 8.59 -11.78 -11.96
CA LEU A 352 8.57 -12.13 -13.40
C LEU A 352 9.02 -13.57 -13.65
N ASP A 353 9.89 -14.07 -12.77
CA ASP A 353 10.47 -15.40 -12.82
C ASP A 353 10.38 -16.06 -11.44
N VAL A 354 10.73 -17.34 -11.34
CA VAL A 354 11.11 -17.93 -10.04
C VAL A 354 12.22 -17.10 -9.44
N SER A 355 12.04 -16.58 -8.24
CA SER A 355 12.92 -15.57 -7.70
C SER A 355 13.37 -15.84 -6.26
N LEU A 356 14.68 -15.61 -6.03
CA LEU A 356 15.29 -15.51 -4.71
C LEU A 356 15.78 -14.08 -4.52
N SER A 357 15.45 -13.48 -3.40
CA SER A 357 15.92 -12.12 -3.07
C SER A 357 16.01 -11.92 -1.56
N VAL A 358 16.74 -10.89 -1.17
CA VAL A 358 16.83 -10.44 0.22
C VAL A 358 16.55 -8.95 0.30
N SER A 359 15.85 -8.52 1.34
CA SER A 359 15.73 -7.10 1.68
C SER A 359 16.35 -6.84 3.04
N TYR A 360 16.97 -5.69 3.22
CA TYR A 360 17.63 -5.33 4.47
C TYR A 360 17.52 -3.83 4.76
N THR A 361 17.37 -3.51 6.05
CA THR A 361 17.04 -2.17 6.54
C THR A 361 18.17 -1.53 7.36
N ASN A 362 19.33 -2.17 7.43
CA ASN A 362 20.50 -1.73 8.21
C ASN A 362 21.29 -0.56 7.60
N ILE A 363 20.60 0.35 6.93
CA ILE A 363 21.18 1.58 6.40
C ILE A 363 21.68 2.44 7.58
N ASP A 364 22.90 3.00 7.45
CA ASP A 364 23.54 3.81 8.49
C ASP A 364 23.08 5.28 8.43
N LEU A 365 21.77 5.44 8.51
CA LEU A 365 21.04 6.71 8.58
C LEU A 365 19.90 6.54 9.59
N PRO A 366 19.27 7.65 10.07
CA PRO A 366 18.00 7.56 10.79
C PRO A 366 16.98 6.79 9.93
N ASN A 367 16.53 5.66 10.45
CA ASN A 367 15.64 4.74 9.73
C ASN A 367 14.67 4.06 10.70
N ASP A 368 14.02 4.87 11.49
CA ASP A 368 13.11 4.51 12.57
C ASP A 368 11.79 5.29 12.45
N TYR A 369 11.28 5.38 11.22
CA TYR A 369 10.00 6.03 10.98
C TYR A 369 8.91 5.34 11.78
N GLU A 370 8.37 6.05 12.75
CA GLU A 370 7.24 5.60 13.55
C GLU A 370 5.95 6.29 13.12
N PHE A 371 4.88 5.51 12.99
CA PHE A 371 3.55 6.08 13.05
C PHE A 371 3.31 6.56 14.48
N VAL A 372 2.94 7.83 14.62
CA VAL A 372 2.63 8.42 15.94
C VAL A 372 1.45 7.70 16.60
N ASP A 373 0.53 7.16 15.80
CA ASP A 373 -0.55 6.30 16.25
C ASP A 373 -0.52 4.94 15.54
N PRO A 374 -0.12 3.85 16.22
CA PRO A 374 -0.10 2.52 15.63
C PRO A 374 -1.50 1.99 15.28
N GLN A 375 -2.58 2.56 15.82
CA GLN A 375 -3.96 2.18 15.49
C GLN A 375 -4.42 2.73 14.14
N ILE A 376 -3.69 3.64 13.55
CA ILE A 376 -3.85 4.06 12.15
C ILE A 376 -3.87 2.89 11.14
N ARG A 377 -3.53 1.68 11.57
CA ARG A 377 -3.62 0.47 10.75
C ARG A 377 -5.05 0.05 10.39
N ASP A 378 -6.05 0.51 11.14
CA ASP A 378 -7.42 0.00 11.09
C ASP A 378 -8.42 1.00 10.51
N TRP A 379 -7.99 1.87 9.64
CA TRP A 379 -8.83 2.89 9.01
C TRP A 379 -9.90 2.32 8.11
#